data_be284d1fc1638dfe31d0dfb0fe4c7985
#
_entry.id   be284d1fc1638dfe31d0dfb0fe4c7985
#
_cell.length_a   1.000
_cell.length_b   1.000
_cell.length_c   1.000
_cell.angle_alpha   90.00
_cell.angle_beta   90.00
_cell.angle_gamma   90.00
#
_symmetry.space_group_name_H-M   'P 1'
#
loop_
_entity.id
_entity.type
_entity.pdbx_description
1 polymer ?
#
loop_
_entity_poly.entity_id
_entity_poly.type
_entity_poly.pdbx_seq_one_letter_code
_entity_poly.pdbx_strand_id
1 'polypeptide(L)'
;MLSDNNIKNIVIIGGGTAGWMVAAAFARLLIHPEINIHLIESEAIGTVGVGEATIPHIKYFNELLGLQEDDFVKKTNATFKLGIEFADWDEVGKSYIHPFGEYGFDMEGLNFHHFWLRHKALGHTGSICLLYTSPSPRD
;
A
#
# COMPACT_ATOMS: atom_id res chain seq x y z
N MET A 1 -8.76 -18.07 42.21
CA MET A 1 -7.59 -17.94 41.33
C MET A 1 -8.14 -17.84 39.90
N LEU A 2 -8.16 -16.65 39.33
CA LEU A 2 -8.45 -16.51 37.90
C LEU A 2 -7.25 -17.11 37.16
N SER A 3 -7.50 -18.11 36.32
CA SER A 3 -6.44 -18.67 35.46
C SER A 3 -5.90 -17.54 34.59
N ASP A 4 -4.60 -17.32 34.63
CA ASP A 4 -3.91 -16.35 33.78
C ASP A 4 -3.95 -16.92 32.33
N ASN A 5 -5.04 -16.61 31.61
CA ASN A 5 -5.26 -17.04 30.23
C ASN A 5 -4.67 -16.03 29.21
N ASN A 6 -3.69 -15.25 29.63
CA ASN A 6 -3.06 -14.28 28.75
C ASN A 6 -2.14 -14.97 27.75
N ILE A 7 -2.24 -14.56 26.48
CA ILE A 7 -1.34 -15.02 25.42
C ILE A 7 0.06 -14.43 25.70
N LYS A 8 1.04 -15.33 25.85
CA LYS A 8 2.44 -14.95 26.10
C LYS A 8 3.35 -15.25 24.90
N ASN A 9 2.97 -16.17 24.06
CA ASN A 9 3.75 -16.57 22.89
C ASN A 9 2.90 -16.50 21.62
N ILE A 10 3.37 -15.80 20.64
CA ILE A 10 2.78 -15.69 19.32
C ILE A 10 3.77 -16.30 18.33
N VAL A 11 3.32 -17.29 17.58
CA VAL A 11 4.14 -17.96 16.57
C VAL A 11 3.59 -17.63 15.19
N ILE A 12 4.45 -17.07 14.33
CA ILE A 12 4.16 -16.76 12.94
C ILE A 12 4.89 -17.79 12.09
N ILE A 13 4.15 -18.53 11.28
CA ILE A 13 4.73 -19.55 10.39
C ILE A 13 4.72 -19.00 8.97
N GLY A 14 5.92 -18.85 8.39
CA GLY A 14 6.16 -18.36 7.05
C GLY A 14 6.95 -17.06 7.03
N GLY A 15 8.14 -17.09 6.46
CA GLY A 15 9.09 -15.96 6.34
C GLY A 15 8.94 -15.15 5.06
N GLY A 16 7.80 -15.22 4.39
CA GLY A 16 7.50 -14.34 3.25
C GLY A 16 7.11 -12.94 3.69
N THR A 17 6.84 -12.06 2.72
CA THR A 17 6.45 -10.66 2.95
C THR A 17 5.35 -10.51 4.02
N ALA A 18 4.29 -11.29 3.93
CA ALA A 18 3.18 -11.23 4.89
C ALA A 18 3.61 -11.59 6.32
N GLY A 19 4.40 -12.65 6.50
CA GLY A 19 4.88 -13.07 7.82
C GLY A 19 5.77 -12.01 8.48
N TRP A 20 6.69 -11.45 7.74
CA TRP A 20 7.56 -10.37 8.23
C TRP A 20 6.79 -9.07 8.52
N MET A 21 5.79 -8.72 7.70
CA MET A 21 4.92 -7.57 7.98
C MET A 21 4.12 -7.76 9.29
N VAL A 22 3.55 -8.95 9.50
CA VAL A 22 2.84 -9.25 10.75
C VAL A 22 3.78 -9.22 11.94
N ALA A 23 4.98 -9.80 11.83
CA ALA A 23 5.98 -9.77 12.88
C ALA A 23 6.38 -8.33 13.25
N ALA A 24 6.62 -7.49 12.26
CA ALA A 24 6.98 -6.09 12.46
C ALA A 24 5.83 -5.31 13.14
N ALA A 25 4.59 -5.50 12.68
CA ALA A 25 3.42 -4.86 13.29
C ALA A 25 3.23 -5.29 14.75
N PHE A 26 3.32 -6.57 15.04
CA PHE A 26 3.18 -7.08 16.41
C PHE A 26 4.31 -6.59 17.31
N ALA A 27 5.55 -6.60 16.85
CA ALA A 27 6.68 -6.08 17.60
C ALA A 27 6.53 -4.58 17.92
N ARG A 28 5.86 -3.83 17.05
CA ARG A 28 5.61 -2.40 17.25
C ARG A 28 4.43 -2.12 18.16
N LEU A 29 3.36 -2.92 18.07
CA LEU A 29 2.08 -2.64 18.72
C LEU A 29 1.91 -3.38 20.06
N LEU A 30 2.45 -4.61 20.17
CA LEU A 30 2.29 -5.46 21.34
C LEU A 30 3.48 -5.25 22.30
N ILE A 31 3.61 -4.03 22.81
CA ILE A 31 4.69 -3.66 23.74
C ILE A 31 4.34 -4.17 25.14
N HIS A 32 4.55 -5.44 25.38
CA HIS A 32 4.35 -6.05 26.69
C HIS A 32 5.51 -7.01 26.99
N PRO A 33 6.15 -6.90 28.19
CA PRO A 33 7.37 -7.66 28.49
C PRO A 33 7.20 -9.18 28.51
N GLU A 34 5.98 -9.67 28.66
CA GLU A 34 5.68 -11.10 28.67
C GLU A 34 5.27 -11.67 27.30
N ILE A 35 5.10 -10.82 26.28
CA ILE A 35 4.73 -11.29 24.94
C ILE A 35 6.00 -11.54 24.13
N ASN A 36 6.15 -12.78 23.68
CA ASN A 36 7.23 -13.21 22.79
C ASN A 36 6.66 -13.47 21.40
N ILE A 37 7.31 -12.95 20.39
CA ILE A 37 6.94 -13.12 18.99
C ILE A 37 8.03 -13.97 18.33
N HIS A 38 7.63 -15.11 17.77
CA HIS A 38 8.51 -16.04 17.09
C HIS A 38 8.08 -16.15 15.63
N LEU A 39 9.00 -15.87 14.70
CA LEU A 39 8.80 -16.10 13.28
C LEU A 39 9.60 -17.35 12.88
N ILE A 40 8.94 -18.30 12.26
CA ILE A 40 9.54 -19.54 11.77
C ILE A 40 9.50 -19.54 10.25
N GLU A 41 10.65 -19.64 9.64
CA GLU A 41 10.81 -19.73 8.18
C GLU A 41 11.68 -20.95 7.82
N SER A 42 11.59 -21.37 6.58
CA SER A 42 12.38 -22.48 6.04
C SER A 42 13.52 -21.94 5.19
N GLU A 43 14.74 -22.31 5.50
CA GLU A 43 15.90 -21.99 4.66
C GLU A 43 15.83 -22.65 3.26
N ALA A 44 15.08 -23.76 3.15
CA ALA A 44 14.93 -24.47 1.88
C ALA A 44 13.89 -23.82 0.95
N ILE A 45 12.96 -23.04 1.50
CA ILE A 45 11.95 -22.31 0.73
C ILE A 45 12.42 -20.86 0.64
N GLY A 46 13.14 -20.54 -0.43
CA GLY A 46 13.57 -19.16 -0.68
C GLY A 46 12.40 -18.21 -0.95
N THR A 47 12.69 -16.92 -1.01
CA THR A 47 11.73 -15.90 -1.42
C THR A 47 11.25 -16.18 -2.83
N VAL A 48 9.95 -16.35 -3.02
CA VAL A 48 9.35 -16.50 -4.35
C VAL A 48 9.49 -15.17 -5.07
N GLY A 49 10.42 -15.10 -6.02
CA GLY A 49 10.64 -13.90 -6.83
C GLY A 49 9.54 -13.74 -7.86
N VAL A 50 8.52 -12.98 -7.52
CA VAL A 50 7.48 -12.49 -8.44
C VAL A 50 7.59 -10.96 -8.50
N GLY A 51 7.07 -10.33 -9.56
CA GLY A 51 6.98 -8.88 -9.61
C GLY A 51 6.05 -8.38 -8.52
N GLU A 52 6.58 -8.09 -7.36
CA GLU A 52 5.79 -7.59 -6.23
C GLU A 52 5.56 -6.09 -6.34
N ALA A 53 4.34 -5.68 -6.12
CA ALA A 53 3.97 -4.28 -6.06
C ALA A 53 3.05 -4.04 -4.88
N THR A 54 3.25 -2.91 -4.22
CA THR A 54 2.39 -2.46 -3.13
C THR A 54 1.28 -1.55 -3.66
N ILE A 55 0.29 -1.30 -2.82
CA ILE A 55 -0.75 -0.31 -3.00
C ILE A 55 -0.53 0.84 -2.02
N PRO A 56 -1.20 2.00 -2.16
CA PRO A 56 -0.97 3.17 -1.30
C PRO A 56 -1.02 2.93 0.20
N HIS A 57 -1.73 1.89 0.65
CA HIS A 57 -1.82 1.50 2.06
C HIS A 57 -0.47 1.16 2.71
N ILE A 58 0.57 0.87 1.93
CA ILE A 58 1.92 0.64 2.46
C ILE A 58 2.45 1.87 3.20
N LYS A 59 2.05 3.07 2.80
CA LYS A 59 2.44 4.31 3.48
C LYS A 59 1.95 4.32 4.92
N TYR A 60 0.68 4.04 5.14
CA TYR A 60 0.10 3.95 6.50
C TYR A 60 0.77 2.87 7.35
N PHE A 61 1.11 1.74 6.73
CA PHE A 61 1.83 0.68 7.41
C PHE A 61 3.24 1.12 7.82
N ASN A 62 3.98 1.77 6.95
CA ASN A 62 5.30 2.30 7.26
C ASN A 62 5.26 3.37 8.35
N GLU A 63 4.26 4.27 8.32
CA GLU A 63 4.02 5.26 9.36
C GLU A 63 3.74 4.60 10.72
N LEU A 64 2.90 3.56 10.75
CA LEU A 64 2.61 2.77 11.94
C LEU A 64 3.88 2.17 12.56
N LEU A 65 4.79 1.70 11.72
CA LEU A 65 6.08 1.17 12.14
C LEU A 65 7.10 2.26 12.52
N GLY A 66 6.84 3.52 12.18
CA GLY A 66 7.77 4.64 12.36
C GLY A 66 8.92 4.61 11.34
N LEU A 67 8.72 3.99 10.17
CA LEU A 67 9.71 3.94 9.09
C LEU A 67 9.67 5.24 8.28
N GLN A 68 10.84 5.76 7.96
CA GLN A 68 10.97 6.87 7.02
C GLN A 68 10.90 6.33 5.58
N GLU A 69 10.15 7.03 4.71
CA GLU A 69 9.94 6.58 3.32
C GLU A 69 11.25 6.46 2.55
N ASP A 70 12.14 7.43 2.70
CA ASP A 70 13.47 7.43 2.05
C ASP A 70 14.29 6.19 2.45
N ASP A 71 14.30 5.86 3.73
CA ASP A 71 15.01 4.69 4.24
C ASP A 71 14.39 3.39 3.74
N PHE A 72 13.06 3.34 3.69
CA PHE A 72 12.34 2.20 3.16
C PHE A 72 12.68 1.97 1.69
N VAL A 73 12.53 2.99 0.85
CA VAL A 73 12.84 2.92 -0.59
C VAL A 73 14.30 2.52 -0.82
N LYS A 74 15.22 3.13 -0.09
CA LYS A 74 16.66 2.85 -0.22
C LYS A 74 17.02 1.42 0.20
N LYS A 75 16.46 0.93 1.30
CA LYS A 75 16.78 -0.41 1.83
C LYS A 75 16.14 -1.54 1.04
N THR A 76 14.99 -1.28 0.44
CA THR A 76 14.26 -2.27 -0.36
C THR A 76 14.57 -2.19 -1.86
N ASN A 77 15.36 -1.21 -2.30
CA ASN A 77 15.56 -0.87 -3.71
C ASN A 77 14.23 -0.68 -4.45
N ALA A 78 13.23 -0.15 -3.74
CA ALA A 78 11.91 0.06 -4.29
C ALA A 78 11.89 1.23 -5.30
N THR A 79 10.90 1.19 -6.18
CA THR A 79 10.59 2.29 -7.10
C THR A 79 9.15 2.73 -6.91
N PHE A 80 8.85 3.97 -7.24
CA PHE A 80 7.50 4.47 -7.16
C PHE A 80 6.63 3.91 -8.28
N LYS A 81 5.42 3.52 -7.92
CA LYS A 81 4.38 3.06 -8.82
C LYS A 81 3.28 4.10 -8.92
N LEU A 82 3.05 4.62 -10.12
CA LEU A 82 2.08 5.70 -10.36
C LEU A 82 0.64 5.18 -10.47
N GLY A 83 0.47 3.94 -10.88
CA GLY A 83 -0.85 3.36 -11.08
C GLY A 83 -0.76 1.97 -11.73
N ILE A 84 -1.91 1.47 -12.15
CA ILE A 84 -2.06 0.20 -12.87
C ILE A 84 -2.83 0.49 -14.14
N GLU A 85 -2.29 0.13 -15.28
CA GLU A 85 -3.03 0.11 -16.55
C GLU A 85 -3.68 -1.26 -16.72
N PHE A 86 -4.97 -1.26 -16.97
CA PHE A 86 -5.75 -2.43 -17.34
C PHE A 86 -6.02 -2.38 -18.83
N ALA A 87 -5.30 -3.21 -19.57
CA ALA A 87 -5.49 -3.37 -21.02
C ALA A 87 -6.36 -4.60 -21.28
N ASP A 88 -7.31 -4.46 -22.22
CA ASP A 88 -8.21 -5.54 -22.65
C ASP A 88 -9.05 -6.19 -21.51
N TRP A 89 -9.23 -5.46 -20.39
CA TRP A 89 -9.93 -6.01 -19.23
C TRP A 89 -11.45 -6.05 -19.42
N ASP A 90 -12.03 -4.97 -19.94
CA ASP A 90 -13.46 -4.84 -20.22
C ASP A 90 -13.80 -5.24 -21.66
N GLU A 91 -13.05 -4.70 -22.63
CA GLU A 91 -13.23 -4.93 -24.03
C GLU A 91 -11.87 -4.92 -24.73
N VAL A 92 -11.65 -5.85 -25.65
CA VAL A 92 -10.40 -5.94 -26.43
C VAL A 92 -10.16 -4.64 -27.20
N GLY A 93 -8.95 -4.09 -27.07
CA GLY A 93 -8.55 -2.81 -27.65
C GLY A 93 -8.83 -1.59 -26.80
N LYS A 94 -9.41 -1.76 -25.60
CA LYS A 94 -9.58 -0.68 -24.62
C LYS A 94 -8.57 -0.80 -23.49
N SER A 95 -8.13 0.35 -22.97
CA SER A 95 -7.38 0.41 -21.72
C SER A 95 -7.87 1.53 -20.83
N TYR A 96 -7.64 1.39 -19.55
CA TYR A 96 -7.82 2.45 -18.55
C TYR A 96 -6.75 2.36 -17.46
N ILE A 97 -6.45 3.49 -16.86
CA ILE A 97 -5.48 3.57 -15.77
C ILE A 97 -6.20 3.77 -14.44
N HIS A 98 -5.83 2.96 -13.46
CA HIS A 98 -6.15 3.18 -12.05
C HIS A 98 -4.94 3.83 -11.38
N PRO A 99 -4.90 5.14 -11.23
CA PRO A 99 -3.77 5.84 -10.61
C PRO A 99 -3.82 5.71 -9.08
N PHE A 100 -2.67 5.88 -8.47
CA PHE A 100 -2.50 5.84 -7.01
C PHE A 100 -2.43 7.21 -6.35
N GLY A 101 -2.58 8.27 -7.10
CA GLY A 101 -2.65 9.64 -6.61
C GLY A 101 -4.05 10.22 -6.68
N GLU A 102 -4.15 11.47 -6.30
CA GLU A 102 -5.39 12.23 -6.32
C GLU A 102 -5.58 12.93 -7.66
N TYR A 103 -6.84 13.10 -8.07
CA TYR A 103 -7.20 13.86 -9.25
C TYR A 103 -7.55 15.29 -8.85
N GLY A 104 -6.74 16.26 -9.28
CA GLY A 104 -7.01 17.67 -9.06
C GLY A 104 -7.14 18.03 -7.58
N PHE A 105 -7.87 19.11 -7.32
CA PHE A 105 -8.10 19.60 -5.95
C PHE A 105 -9.60 19.67 -5.67
N ASP A 106 -9.99 19.26 -4.48
CA ASP A 106 -11.33 19.44 -3.98
C ASP A 106 -11.63 20.93 -3.78
N MET A 107 -12.81 21.37 -4.21
CA MET A 107 -13.20 22.76 -4.15
C MET A 107 -14.59 22.88 -3.53
N GLU A 108 -14.79 23.89 -2.69
CA GLU A 108 -16.10 24.21 -2.08
C GLU A 108 -16.75 23.02 -1.34
N GLY A 109 -15.94 22.12 -0.77
CA GLY A 109 -16.44 20.93 -0.08
C GLY A 109 -16.89 19.80 -1.01
N LEU A 110 -16.67 19.92 -2.31
CA LEU A 110 -16.96 18.89 -3.31
C LEU A 110 -15.68 18.30 -3.87
N ASN A 111 -15.68 16.97 -4.05
CA ASN A 111 -14.56 16.29 -4.65
C ASN A 111 -14.38 16.69 -6.13
N PHE A 112 -13.14 16.77 -6.57
CA PHE A 112 -12.77 17.21 -7.92
C PHE A 112 -13.51 16.50 -9.03
N HIS A 113 -13.81 15.19 -8.89
CA HIS A 113 -14.48 14.41 -9.93
C HIS A 113 -15.89 14.96 -10.29
N HIS A 114 -16.59 15.63 -9.37
CA HIS A 114 -17.88 16.26 -9.67
C HIS A 114 -17.73 17.43 -10.64
N PHE A 115 -16.66 18.21 -10.51
CA PHE A 115 -16.35 19.31 -11.44
C PHE A 115 -15.98 18.76 -12.82
N TRP A 116 -15.20 17.67 -12.86
CA TRP A 116 -14.86 16.99 -14.10
C TRP A 116 -16.10 16.43 -14.80
N LEU A 117 -17.02 15.76 -14.08
CA LEU A 117 -18.27 15.25 -14.64
C LEU A 117 -19.10 16.37 -15.25
N ARG A 118 -19.22 17.50 -14.56
CA ARG A 118 -19.91 18.69 -15.07
C ARG A 118 -19.25 19.23 -16.33
N HIS A 119 -17.92 19.32 -16.33
CA HIS A 119 -17.15 19.77 -17.48
C HIS A 119 -17.34 18.85 -18.69
N LYS A 120 -17.35 17.54 -18.47
CA LYS A 120 -17.66 16.54 -19.50
C LYS A 120 -19.09 16.68 -20.04
N ALA A 121 -20.08 16.92 -19.17
CA ALA A 121 -21.47 17.14 -19.59
C ALA A 121 -21.66 18.41 -20.44
N LEU A 122 -20.74 19.38 -20.32
CA LEU A 122 -20.68 20.59 -21.17
C LEU A 122 -19.98 20.38 -22.51
N GLY A 123 -19.60 19.15 -22.86
CA GLY A 123 -19.02 18.79 -24.15
C GLY A 123 -17.50 18.75 -24.20
N HIS A 124 -16.82 18.89 -23.06
CA HIS A 124 -15.35 18.78 -23.03
C HIS A 124 -14.91 17.31 -23.02
N THR A 125 -13.85 16.99 -23.77
CA THR A 125 -13.42 15.62 -24.04
C THR A 125 -12.20 15.14 -23.25
N GLY A 126 -11.69 15.97 -22.34
CA GLY A 126 -10.51 15.62 -21.53
C GLY A 126 -10.73 14.38 -20.68
N SER A 127 -9.84 13.40 -20.76
CA SER A 127 -9.86 12.25 -19.87
C SER A 127 -9.44 12.66 -18.45
N ILE A 128 -10.12 12.15 -17.42
CA ILE A 128 -9.73 12.38 -16.02
C ILE A 128 -8.32 11.87 -15.75
N CYS A 129 -7.90 10.81 -16.43
CA CYS A 129 -6.56 10.23 -16.29
C CYS A 129 -5.43 11.21 -16.68
N LEU A 130 -5.71 12.21 -17.52
CA LEU A 130 -4.73 13.25 -17.88
C LEU A 130 -4.60 14.34 -16.81
N LEU A 131 -5.53 14.39 -15.86
CA LEU A 131 -5.55 15.35 -14.74
C LEU A 131 -4.92 14.77 -13.47
N TYR A 132 -4.39 13.56 -13.57
CA TYR A 132 -3.69 12.90 -12.47
C TYR A 132 -2.40 13.63 -12.14
N THR A 133 -2.30 14.08 -10.91
CA THR A 133 -1.07 14.63 -10.35
C THR A 133 -0.48 13.64 -9.36
N SER A 134 0.66 13.05 -9.69
CA SER A 134 1.46 12.33 -8.70
C SER A 134 2.33 13.32 -7.96
N PRO A 135 2.37 13.29 -6.61
CA PRO A 135 3.37 14.06 -5.90
C PRO A 135 4.75 13.64 -6.40
N SER A 136 5.57 14.64 -6.76
CA SER A 136 6.95 14.38 -7.12
C SER A 136 7.70 13.82 -5.90
N PRO A 137 8.62 12.86 -6.07
CA PRO A 137 9.48 12.41 -4.99
C PRO A 137 10.39 13.50 -4.42
N ARG A 138 10.31 14.72 -4.95
CA ARG A 138 11.15 15.87 -4.58
C ARG A 138 10.36 17.03 -3.97
N ASP A 139 9.05 16.88 -3.83
CA ASP A 139 8.19 17.92 -3.23
C ASP A 139 7.97 17.66 -1.74
#